data_42d442b17d38b3ecca9d435b33cf50a7
#
_entry.id   42d442b17d38b3ecca9d435b33cf50a7
#
_cell.length_a   1.000
_cell.length_b   1.000
_cell.length_c   1.000
_cell.angle_alpha   90.00
_cell.angle_beta   90.00
_cell.angle_gamma   90.00
#
_symmetry.space_group_name_H-M   'P 1'
#
loop_
_entity.id
_entity.type
_entity.pdbx_description
1 polymer ?
#
loop_
_entity_poly.entity_id
_entity_poly.type
_entity_poly.pdbx_seq_one_letter_code
_entity_poly.pdbx_strand_id
1 'polypeptide(L)'
;LAERNTVERKRLKIYLTEEVCIYQGIEEPKAAWHLLRDYINMSEDMDVPYNLCPKSLKLRHDLAARNHKLVLEEIERKKFKEKASAENYACLEWTSKDGKWAVLVPKDAGDLVKEGAELSHCVGSYAKYVIDGSMRICFLRKAESPDKSLLTLTVNQDDCCTTYLGFDNRDAAAEEVFALREWTKARGLTLWEN
;
A
#
# COMPACT_ATOMS: atom_id res chain seq x y z
N LEU A 1 4.78 44.19 2.16
CA LEU A 1 4.85 42.78 1.73
C LEU A 1 6.07 42.50 0.85
N ALA A 2 6.36 43.32 -0.20
CA ALA A 2 7.49 43.10 -1.11
C ALA A 2 8.86 43.21 -0.42
N GLU A 3 9.05 44.16 0.50
CA GLU A 3 10.31 44.35 1.25
C GLU A 3 10.56 43.17 2.23
N ARG A 4 9.52 42.68 2.90
CA ARG A 4 9.61 41.54 3.82
C ARG A 4 10.06 40.27 3.09
N ASN A 5 9.49 40.01 1.91
CA ASN A 5 9.90 38.93 1.01
C ASN A 5 11.38 39.02 0.57
N THR A 6 11.89 40.24 0.39
CA THR A 6 13.28 40.46 -0.05
C THR A 6 14.28 40.14 1.07
N VAL A 7 13.95 40.50 2.32
CA VAL A 7 14.77 40.20 3.49
C VAL A 7 14.80 38.70 3.78
N GLU A 8 13.66 38.03 3.72
CA GLU A 8 13.57 36.59 3.91
C GLU A 8 14.34 35.82 2.84
N ARG A 9 14.25 36.22 1.57
CA ARG A 9 15.04 35.63 0.46
C ARG A 9 16.55 35.80 0.65
N LYS A 10 17.00 36.96 1.10
CA LYS A 10 18.42 37.19 1.40
C LYS A 10 18.90 36.31 2.55
N ARG A 11 18.11 36.23 3.63
CA ARG A 11 18.41 35.37 4.77
C ARG A 11 18.50 33.90 4.38
N LEU A 12 17.56 33.41 3.60
CA LEU A 12 17.53 32.04 3.11
C LEU A 12 18.72 31.73 2.19
N LYS A 13 19.13 32.68 1.33
CA LYS A 13 20.30 32.53 0.48
C LYS A 13 21.57 32.39 1.32
N ILE A 14 21.79 33.28 2.29
CA ILE A 14 22.93 33.24 3.22
C ILE A 14 22.93 31.90 3.99
N TYR A 15 21.79 31.49 4.54
CA TYR A 15 21.65 30.22 5.21
C TYR A 15 22.10 29.04 4.32
N LEU A 16 21.61 28.95 3.09
CA LEU A 16 21.95 27.85 2.19
C LEU A 16 23.42 27.86 1.75
N THR A 17 23.98 29.03 1.44
CA THR A 17 25.37 29.12 0.91
C THR A 17 26.42 29.08 2.00
N GLU A 18 26.19 29.66 3.17
CA GLU A 18 27.16 29.72 4.24
C GLU A 18 26.92 28.64 5.28
N GLU A 19 25.76 28.68 5.96
CA GLU A 19 25.46 27.76 7.06
C GLU A 19 25.39 26.30 6.57
N VAL A 20 24.64 26.02 5.53
CA VAL A 20 24.43 24.65 5.08
C VAL A 20 25.61 24.13 4.28
N CYS A 21 26.13 24.89 3.31
CA CYS A 21 27.22 24.39 2.48
C CYS A 21 28.56 24.39 3.21
N ILE A 22 28.92 25.47 3.93
CA ILE A 22 30.22 25.58 4.57
C ILE A 22 30.26 24.84 5.90
N TYR A 23 29.29 25.07 6.80
CA TYR A 23 29.36 24.52 8.15
C TYR A 23 28.71 23.14 8.30
N GLN A 24 27.68 22.80 7.48
CA GLN A 24 27.04 21.48 7.51
C GLN A 24 27.59 20.52 6.44
N GLY A 25 28.50 20.97 5.57
CA GLY A 25 29.23 20.13 4.61
C GLY A 25 28.41 19.61 3.44
N ILE A 26 27.36 20.34 3.01
CA ILE A 26 26.62 20.01 1.79
C ILE A 26 27.29 20.74 0.62
N GLU A 27 27.93 20.00 -0.29
CA GLU A 27 28.86 20.51 -1.29
C GLU A 27 28.28 21.59 -2.22
N GLU A 28 26.96 21.54 -2.54
CA GLU A 28 26.36 22.46 -3.51
C GLU A 28 25.12 23.16 -2.97
N PRO A 29 24.96 24.48 -3.19
CA PRO A 29 23.77 25.23 -2.81
C PRO A 29 22.47 24.68 -3.43
N LYS A 30 22.55 24.07 -4.61
CA LYS A 30 21.42 23.42 -5.28
C LYS A 30 20.94 22.17 -4.50
N ALA A 31 21.88 21.35 -4.03
CA ALA A 31 21.58 20.20 -3.18
C ALA A 31 20.97 20.62 -1.84
N ALA A 32 21.55 21.67 -1.20
CA ALA A 32 21.00 22.27 0.01
C ALA A 32 19.56 22.77 -0.18
N TRP A 33 19.27 23.42 -1.32
CA TRP A 33 17.92 23.86 -1.67
C TRP A 33 16.94 22.70 -1.84
N HIS A 34 17.33 21.61 -2.53
CA HIS A 34 16.48 20.44 -2.67
C HIS A 34 16.16 19.81 -1.33
N LEU A 35 17.15 19.61 -0.46
CA LEU A 35 16.93 19.09 0.89
C LEU A 35 15.97 19.96 1.72
N LEU A 36 16.14 21.29 1.65
CA LEU A 36 15.25 22.19 2.37
C LEU A 36 13.82 22.13 1.84
N ARG A 37 13.66 22.18 0.52
CA ARG A 37 12.34 22.08 -0.12
C ARG A 37 11.63 20.76 0.22
N ASP A 38 12.36 19.65 0.16
CA ASP A 38 11.79 18.34 0.44
C ASP A 38 11.42 18.20 1.93
N TYR A 39 12.25 18.75 2.84
CA TYR A 39 11.93 18.85 4.26
C TYR A 39 10.65 19.67 4.52
N ILE A 40 10.50 20.82 3.85
CA ILE A 40 9.30 21.66 3.95
C ILE A 40 8.07 20.91 3.45
N ASN A 41 8.12 20.36 2.22
CA ASN A 41 7.00 19.65 1.62
C ASN A 41 6.53 18.49 2.50
N MET A 42 7.45 17.64 2.97
CA MET A 42 7.11 16.54 3.87
C MET A 42 6.50 17.02 5.19
N SER A 43 6.97 18.15 5.71
CA SER A 43 6.41 18.73 6.95
C SER A 43 5.01 19.28 6.74
N GLU A 44 4.76 19.93 5.59
CA GLU A 44 3.43 20.44 5.19
C GLU A 44 2.45 19.28 4.95
N ASP A 45 2.87 18.21 4.26
CA ASP A 45 2.06 17.01 4.04
C ASP A 45 1.62 16.33 5.35
N MET A 46 2.46 16.43 6.39
CA MET A 46 2.17 15.89 7.73
C MET A 46 1.45 16.89 8.66
N ASP A 47 1.21 18.12 8.22
CA ASP A 47 0.68 19.23 9.04
C ASP A 47 1.51 19.47 10.31
N VAL A 48 2.85 19.41 10.20
CA VAL A 48 3.76 19.67 11.32
C VAL A 48 4.53 20.97 11.10
N PRO A 49 4.78 21.75 12.18
CA PRO A 49 5.53 23.00 12.06
C PRO A 49 6.98 22.74 11.65
N TYR A 50 7.53 23.61 10.83
CA TYR A 50 8.90 23.53 10.35
C TYR A 50 9.65 24.85 10.50
N ASN A 51 10.99 24.76 10.48
CA ASN A 51 11.87 25.92 10.52
C ASN A 51 12.56 26.08 9.14
N LEU A 52 12.49 27.27 8.53
CA LEU A 52 13.12 27.56 7.25
C LEU A 52 14.67 27.54 7.29
N CYS A 53 15.26 27.69 8.47
CA CYS A 53 16.72 27.70 8.67
C CYS A 53 17.10 26.81 9.85
N PRO A 54 16.91 25.47 9.75
CA PRO A 54 17.23 24.57 10.86
C PRO A 54 18.74 24.42 11.06
N LYS A 55 19.20 24.32 12.30
CA LYS A 55 20.63 24.16 12.64
C LYS A 55 21.29 22.94 12.01
N SER A 56 20.55 21.91 11.68
CA SER A 56 21.02 20.72 10.98
C SER A 56 19.97 20.30 9.95
N LEU A 57 20.12 20.81 8.74
CA LEU A 57 19.15 20.57 7.65
C LEU A 57 19.05 19.09 7.30
N LYS A 58 20.19 18.42 7.12
CA LYS A 58 20.20 16.98 6.76
C LYS A 58 19.49 16.13 7.81
N LEU A 59 19.78 16.36 9.09
CA LEU A 59 19.11 15.61 10.17
C LEU A 59 17.59 15.85 10.18
N ARG A 60 17.16 17.11 9.99
CA ARG A 60 15.73 17.45 9.94
C ARG A 60 15.04 16.86 8.73
N HIS A 61 15.68 16.90 7.57
CA HIS A 61 15.21 16.23 6.37
C HIS A 61 15.05 14.73 6.59
N ASP A 62 16.07 14.03 7.11
CA ASP A 62 16.05 12.59 7.31
C ASP A 62 14.99 12.15 8.32
N LEU A 63 14.77 12.95 9.38
CA LEU A 63 13.70 12.72 10.35
C LEU A 63 12.32 12.93 9.71
N ALA A 64 12.14 14.01 8.94
CA ALA A 64 10.89 14.27 8.24
C ALA A 64 10.60 13.16 7.22
N ALA A 65 11.60 12.70 6.48
CA ALA A 65 11.43 11.61 5.50
C ALA A 65 10.99 10.29 6.15
N ARG A 66 11.56 9.94 7.31
CA ARG A 66 11.13 8.74 8.06
C ARG A 66 9.69 8.87 8.56
N ASN A 67 9.34 10.02 9.17
CA ASN A 67 8.01 10.24 9.69
C ASN A 67 6.96 10.30 8.58
N HIS A 68 7.26 10.98 7.46
CA HIS A 68 6.40 11.06 6.29
C HIS A 68 6.11 9.68 5.69
N LYS A 69 7.13 8.82 5.58
CA LYS A 69 6.95 7.43 5.15
C LYS A 69 5.98 6.67 6.05
N LEU A 70 6.12 6.78 7.39
CA LEU A 70 5.23 6.12 8.34
C LEU A 70 3.79 6.62 8.24
N VAL A 71 3.59 7.93 8.02
CA VAL A 71 2.26 8.53 7.83
C VAL A 71 1.62 8.02 6.54
N LEU A 72 2.38 7.95 5.43
CA LEU A 72 1.88 7.40 4.16
C LEU A 72 1.49 5.93 4.28
N GLU A 73 2.33 5.11 4.92
CA GLU A 73 2.02 3.69 5.17
C GLU A 73 0.75 3.53 6.01
N GLU A 74 0.53 4.39 7.01
CA GLU A 74 -0.70 4.35 7.83
C GLU A 74 -1.94 4.81 7.05
N ILE A 75 -1.81 5.82 6.17
CA ILE A 75 -2.89 6.27 5.30
C ILE A 75 -3.28 5.15 4.31
N GLU A 76 -2.29 4.50 3.69
CA GLU A 76 -2.54 3.38 2.78
C GLU A 76 -3.21 2.21 3.51
N ARG A 77 -2.75 1.89 4.73
CA ARG A 77 -3.38 0.86 5.57
C ARG A 77 -4.85 1.16 5.86
N LYS A 78 -5.16 2.41 6.23
CA LYS A 78 -6.55 2.84 6.48
C LYS A 78 -7.41 2.73 5.23
N LYS A 79 -6.93 3.24 4.09
CA LYS A 79 -7.64 3.15 2.81
C LYS A 79 -7.89 1.70 2.40
N PHE A 80 -6.89 0.84 2.55
CA PHE A 80 -7.05 -0.59 2.27
C PHE A 80 -8.15 -1.20 3.14
N LYS A 81 -8.09 -0.97 4.46
CA LYS A 81 -9.07 -1.49 5.41
C LYS A 81 -10.50 -1.01 5.12
N GLU A 82 -10.67 0.27 4.77
CA GLU A 82 -11.96 0.83 4.36
C GLU A 82 -12.49 0.11 3.10
N LYS A 83 -11.65 -0.10 2.10
CA LYS A 83 -12.03 -0.80 0.86
C LYS A 83 -12.35 -2.26 1.11
N ALA A 84 -11.51 -2.99 1.85
CA ALA A 84 -11.72 -4.40 2.17
C ALA A 84 -12.96 -4.64 3.04
N SER A 85 -13.36 -3.67 3.86
CA SER A 85 -14.57 -3.72 4.69
C SER A 85 -15.83 -3.26 3.96
N ALA A 86 -15.71 -2.73 2.74
CA ALA A 86 -16.89 -2.31 1.96
C ALA A 86 -17.79 -3.51 1.62
N GLU A 87 -19.10 -3.30 1.62
CA GLU A 87 -20.10 -4.36 1.44
C GLU A 87 -19.87 -5.17 0.16
N ASN A 88 -19.52 -4.51 -0.95
CA ASN A 88 -19.23 -5.14 -2.24
C ASN A 88 -17.94 -5.98 -2.24
N TYR A 89 -17.12 -5.90 -1.19
CA TYR A 89 -15.92 -6.71 -1.02
C TYR A 89 -16.15 -7.79 0.05
N ALA A 90 -16.71 -7.41 1.20
CA ALA A 90 -17.02 -8.33 2.29
C ALA A 90 -18.05 -9.41 1.86
N CYS A 91 -18.96 -9.08 0.93
CA CYS A 91 -19.91 -10.05 0.40
C CYS A 91 -19.27 -11.21 -0.39
N LEU A 92 -17.98 -11.13 -0.72
CA LEU A 92 -17.25 -12.22 -1.39
C LEU A 92 -16.87 -13.36 -0.45
N GLU A 93 -16.91 -13.16 0.88
CA GLU A 93 -16.70 -14.24 1.84
C GLU A 93 -17.75 -15.35 1.66
N TRP A 94 -17.29 -16.58 1.73
CA TRP A 94 -18.16 -17.74 1.47
C TRP A 94 -17.64 -18.99 2.17
N THR A 95 -18.54 -19.89 2.50
CA THR A 95 -18.22 -21.23 2.94
C THR A 95 -19.07 -22.23 2.13
N SER A 96 -18.45 -23.31 1.66
CA SER A 96 -19.14 -24.35 0.92
C SER A 96 -20.20 -25.05 1.77
N LYS A 97 -21.26 -25.58 1.13
CA LYS A 97 -22.35 -26.25 1.82
C LYS A 97 -21.90 -27.50 2.59
N ASP A 98 -20.87 -28.17 2.12
CA ASP A 98 -20.27 -29.35 2.78
C ASP A 98 -19.26 -28.99 3.87
N GLY A 99 -18.99 -27.67 4.08
CA GLY A 99 -18.08 -27.14 5.09
C GLY A 99 -16.60 -27.44 4.82
N LYS A 100 -16.22 -27.85 3.60
CA LYS A 100 -14.81 -28.16 3.27
C LYS A 100 -14.01 -26.95 2.84
N TRP A 101 -14.67 -25.98 2.20
CA TRP A 101 -14.02 -24.85 1.56
C TRP A 101 -14.52 -23.53 2.13
N ALA A 102 -13.61 -22.56 2.23
CA ALA A 102 -13.94 -21.19 2.58
C ALA A 102 -13.23 -20.23 1.63
N VAL A 103 -13.91 -19.15 1.26
CA VAL A 103 -13.29 -17.98 0.63
C VAL A 103 -13.28 -16.86 1.64
N LEU A 104 -12.10 -16.32 1.92
CA LEU A 104 -11.85 -15.24 2.85
C LEU A 104 -11.45 -13.99 2.09
N VAL A 105 -11.73 -12.83 2.66
CA VAL A 105 -11.22 -11.53 2.17
C VAL A 105 -10.10 -11.04 3.09
N PRO A 106 -9.08 -10.33 2.56
CA PRO A 106 -8.04 -9.73 3.38
C PRO A 106 -8.64 -8.65 4.29
N LYS A 107 -8.19 -8.59 5.55
CA LYS A 107 -8.61 -7.58 6.52
C LYS A 107 -7.73 -6.33 6.46
N ASP A 108 -6.48 -6.50 6.08
CA ASP A 108 -5.52 -5.43 5.87
C ASP A 108 -4.47 -5.80 4.81
N ALA A 109 -3.62 -4.84 4.45
CA ALA A 109 -2.57 -5.07 3.46
C ALA A 109 -1.51 -6.11 3.92
N GLY A 110 -1.36 -6.32 5.22
CA GLY A 110 -0.45 -7.32 5.78
C GLY A 110 -0.88 -8.74 5.42
N ASP A 111 -2.18 -9.01 5.26
CA ASP A 111 -2.69 -10.30 4.82
C ASP A 111 -2.21 -10.63 3.40
N LEU A 112 -2.13 -9.63 2.50
CA LEU A 112 -1.58 -9.83 1.15
C LEU A 112 -0.09 -10.15 1.20
N VAL A 113 0.67 -9.48 2.06
CA VAL A 113 2.11 -9.72 2.24
C VAL A 113 2.35 -11.14 2.76
N LYS A 114 1.58 -11.56 3.77
CA LYS A 114 1.63 -12.91 4.31
C LYS A 114 1.31 -13.96 3.24
N GLU A 115 0.23 -13.77 2.51
CA GLU A 115 -0.19 -14.65 1.42
C GLU A 115 0.88 -14.79 0.34
N GLY A 116 1.46 -13.66 -0.10
CA GLY A 116 2.54 -13.67 -1.07
C GLY A 116 3.79 -14.40 -0.59
N ALA A 117 4.14 -14.26 0.69
CA ALA A 117 5.26 -14.96 1.30
C ALA A 117 5.00 -16.48 1.40
N GLU A 118 3.80 -16.89 1.81
CA GLU A 118 3.44 -18.32 1.95
C GLU A 118 3.30 -19.04 0.60
N LEU A 119 2.79 -18.34 -0.42
CA LEU A 119 2.57 -18.91 -1.76
C LEU A 119 3.67 -18.60 -2.78
N SER A 120 4.72 -17.89 -2.38
CA SER A 120 5.85 -17.52 -3.25
C SER A 120 5.42 -16.78 -4.52
N HIS A 121 4.50 -15.80 -4.39
CA HIS A 121 4.07 -14.96 -5.52
C HIS A 121 3.84 -13.49 -5.14
N CYS A 122 3.61 -12.62 -6.13
CA CYS A 122 3.71 -11.17 -6.01
C CYS A 122 2.49 -10.47 -5.40
N VAL A 123 1.48 -11.18 -4.87
CA VAL A 123 0.23 -10.57 -4.36
C VAL A 123 0.48 -9.55 -3.23
N GLY A 124 1.57 -9.68 -2.48
CA GLY A 124 1.96 -8.70 -1.46
C GLY A 124 2.10 -7.26 -1.97
N SER A 125 2.35 -7.07 -3.28
CA SER A 125 2.45 -5.76 -3.91
C SER A 125 1.12 -5.21 -4.45
N TYR A 126 0.01 -5.95 -4.29
CA TYR A 126 -1.28 -5.61 -4.94
C TYR A 126 -2.19 -4.71 -4.11
N ALA A 127 -1.74 -4.25 -2.94
CA ALA A 127 -2.53 -3.37 -2.06
C ALA A 127 -3.08 -2.13 -2.78
N LYS A 128 -2.29 -1.50 -3.66
CA LYS A 128 -2.71 -0.34 -4.46
C LYS A 128 -3.92 -0.62 -5.36
N TYR A 129 -4.00 -1.81 -5.97
CA TYR A 129 -5.12 -2.19 -6.85
C TYR A 129 -6.41 -2.47 -6.08
N VAL A 130 -6.29 -2.88 -4.80
CA VAL A 130 -7.43 -2.98 -3.89
C VAL A 130 -7.90 -1.58 -3.47
N ILE A 131 -6.97 -0.68 -3.13
CA ILE A 131 -7.27 0.69 -2.71
C ILE A 131 -7.96 1.49 -3.83
N ASP A 132 -7.49 1.38 -5.07
CA ASP A 132 -8.07 2.10 -6.21
C ASP A 132 -9.35 1.42 -6.75
N GLY A 133 -9.66 0.21 -6.27
CA GLY A 133 -10.85 -0.55 -6.63
C GLY A 133 -10.77 -1.25 -7.99
N SER A 134 -9.60 -1.32 -8.61
CA SER A 134 -9.41 -2.03 -9.89
C SER A 134 -9.42 -3.55 -9.73
N MET A 135 -9.21 -4.04 -8.51
CA MET A 135 -9.09 -5.46 -8.22
C MET A 135 -9.57 -5.78 -6.80
N ARG A 136 -10.22 -6.91 -6.62
CA ARG A 136 -10.54 -7.50 -5.32
C ARG A 136 -9.77 -8.81 -5.17
N ILE A 137 -9.03 -8.95 -4.09
CA ILE A 137 -8.25 -10.16 -3.77
C ILE A 137 -9.02 -10.98 -2.74
N CYS A 138 -9.16 -12.28 -2.99
CA CYS A 138 -9.74 -13.24 -2.05
C CYS A 138 -8.81 -14.43 -1.90
N PHE A 139 -9.04 -15.23 -0.88
CA PHE A 139 -8.23 -16.40 -0.54
C PHE A 139 -9.11 -17.63 -0.45
N LEU A 140 -8.92 -18.64 -1.30
CA LEU A 140 -9.52 -19.96 -1.10
C LEU A 140 -8.72 -20.71 -0.03
N ARG A 141 -9.43 -21.31 0.92
CA ARG A 141 -8.88 -22.07 2.04
C ARG A 141 -9.62 -23.40 2.19
N LYS A 142 -8.95 -24.39 2.80
CA LYS A 142 -9.67 -25.47 3.43
C LYS A 142 -10.29 -24.98 4.74
N ALA A 143 -11.58 -25.20 4.94
CA ALA A 143 -12.29 -24.67 6.12
C ALA A 143 -11.75 -25.21 7.45
N GLU A 144 -11.17 -26.41 7.46
CA GLU A 144 -10.50 -27.02 8.61
C GLU A 144 -9.15 -26.35 8.94
N SER A 145 -8.56 -25.59 8.02
CA SER A 145 -7.25 -24.94 8.14
C SER A 145 -7.25 -23.56 7.50
N PRO A 146 -8.09 -22.61 7.98
CA PRO A 146 -8.28 -21.32 7.33
C PRO A 146 -7.04 -20.42 7.35
N ASP A 147 -6.11 -20.69 8.27
CA ASP A 147 -4.85 -19.96 8.38
C ASP A 147 -3.78 -20.38 7.38
N LYS A 148 -3.98 -21.51 6.66
CA LYS A 148 -3.02 -22.01 5.68
C LYS A 148 -3.37 -21.49 4.30
N SER A 149 -2.42 -20.82 3.66
CA SER A 149 -2.55 -20.36 2.29
C SER A 149 -2.71 -21.52 1.31
N LEU A 150 -3.66 -21.40 0.39
CA LEU A 150 -3.94 -22.44 -0.61
C LEU A 150 -4.01 -21.86 -2.02
N LEU A 151 -4.96 -20.96 -2.30
CA LEU A 151 -5.04 -20.21 -3.56
C LEU A 151 -5.33 -18.74 -3.28
N THR A 152 -4.67 -17.87 -4.03
CA THR A 152 -5.03 -16.46 -4.16
C THR A 152 -5.94 -16.27 -5.36
N LEU A 153 -7.04 -15.56 -5.17
CA LEU A 153 -8.06 -15.30 -6.16
C LEU A 153 -8.06 -13.80 -6.50
N THR A 154 -8.17 -13.49 -7.77
CA THR A 154 -8.29 -12.10 -8.25
C THR A 154 -9.63 -11.91 -8.94
N VAL A 155 -10.44 -10.98 -8.46
CA VAL A 155 -11.72 -10.60 -9.08
C VAL A 155 -11.58 -9.18 -9.61
N ASN A 156 -11.86 -9.00 -10.91
CA ASN A 156 -11.80 -7.71 -11.58
C ASN A 156 -13.07 -6.86 -11.34
N GLN A 157 -13.14 -5.69 -12.00
CA GLN A 157 -14.29 -4.78 -11.89
C GLN A 157 -15.57 -5.31 -12.55
N ASP A 158 -15.45 -6.27 -13.47
CA ASP A 158 -16.57 -6.88 -14.18
C ASP A 158 -17.14 -8.12 -13.45
N ASP A 159 -16.83 -8.25 -12.15
CA ASP A 159 -17.22 -9.39 -11.32
C ASP A 159 -16.74 -10.75 -11.89
N CYS A 160 -15.59 -10.75 -12.54
CA CYS A 160 -14.96 -11.94 -13.07
C CYS A 160 -13.74 -12.34 -12.22
N CYS A 161 -13.73 -13.59 -11.72
CA CYS A 161 -12.56 -14.20 -11.14
C CYS A 161 -11.60 -14.61 -12.27
N THR A 162 -10.54 -13.82 -12.45
CA THR A 162 -9.63 -13.93 -13.61
C THR A 162 -8.40 -14.77 -13.34
N THR A 163 -7.95 -14.84 -12.08
CA THR A 163 -6.80 -15.66 -11.68
C THR A 163 -7.07 -16.36 -10.36
N TYR A 164 -6.55 -17.57 -10.22
CA TYR A 164 -6.65 -18.39 -9.01
C TYR A 164 -5.43 -19.31 -8.95
N LEU A 165 -4.39 -18.82 -8.27
CA LEU A 165 -3.06 -19.43 -8.27
C LEU A 165 -2.63 -19.85 -6.85
N GLY A 166 -1.99 -21.02 -6.78
CA GLY A 166 -1.40 -21.55 -5.55
C GLY A 166 0.09 -21.31 -5.44
N PHE A 167 0.74 -22.14 -4.63
CA PHE A 167 2.18 -22.04 -4.37
C PHE A 167 2.98 -22.04 -5.68
N ASP A 168 3.93 -21.10 -5.80
CA ASP A 168 4.79 -20.91 -6.99
C ASP A 168 3.98 -20.76 -8.28
N ASN A 169 2.85 -20.07 -8.19
CA ASN A 169 1.88 -19.82 -9.26
C ASN A 169 1.31 -21.12 -9.90
N ARG A 170 1.23 -22.21 -9.12
CA ARG A 170 0.59 -23.44 -9.63
C ARG A 170 -0.87 -23.19 -9.98
N ASP A 171 -1.34 -23.89 -10.99
CA ASP A 171 -2.76 -23.95 -11.33
C ASP A 171 -3.58 -24.60 -10.20
N ALA A 172 -4.86 -24.27 -10.15
CA ALA A 172 -5.79 -24.87 -9.23
C ALA A 172 -6.06 -26.35 -9.59
N ALA A 173 -6.12 -27.20 -8.57
CA ALA A 173 -6.52 -28.61 -8.73
C ALA A 173 -8.02 -28.72 -9.06
N ALA A 174 -8.43 -29.85 -9.65
CA ALA A 174 -9.82 -30.06 -10.06
C ALA A 174 -10.85 -29.84 -8.94
N GLU A 175 -10.55 -30.27 -7.72
CA GLU A 175 -11.41 -30.06 -6.55
C GLU A 175 -11.49 -28.59 -6.13
N GLU A 176 -10.39 -27.84 -6.30
CA GLU A 176 -10.32 -26.40 -6.04
C GLU A 176 -11.13 -25.61 -7.07
N VAL A 177 -11.00 -25.97 -8.35
CA VAL A 177 -11.82 -25.39 -9.45
C VAL A 177 -13.31 -25.64 -9.21
N PHE A 178 -13.68 -26.84 -8.74
CA PHE A 178 -15.07 -27.13 -8.38
C PHE A 178 -15.57 -26.20 -7.27
N ALA A 179 -14.79 -26.01 -6.22
CA ALA A 179 -15.13 -25.07 -5.15
C ALA A 179 -15.25 -23.61 -5.64
N LEU A 180 -14.37 -23.18 -6.56
CA LEU A 180 -14.43 -21.86 -7.19
C LEU A 180 -15.71 -21.67 -8.03
N ARG A 181 -16.16 -22.69 -8.77
CA ARG A 181 -17.44 -22.64 -9.51
C ARG A 181 -18.65 -22.51 -8.57
N GLU A 182 -18.65 -23.22 -7.43
CA GLU A 182 -19.70 -23.06 -6.42
C GLU A 182 -19.70 -21.67 -5.80
N TRP A 183 -18.51 -21.14 -5.44
CA TRP A 183 -18.34 -19.82 -4.87
C TRP A 183 -18.80 -18.72 -5.84
N THR A 184 -18.30 -18.72 -7.08
CA THR A 184 -18.65 -17.73 -8.09
C THR A 184 -20.14 -17.73 -8.38
N LYS A 185 -20.77 -18.91 -8.53
CA LYS A 185 -22.22 -19.04 -8.66
C LYS A 185 -22.98 -18.49 -7.46
N ALA A 186 -22.51 -18.74 -6.24
CA ALA A 186 -23.15 -18.26 -5.02
C ALA A 186 -23.04 -16.75 -4.84
N ARG A 187 -22.03 -16.11 -5.43
CA ARG A 187 -21.74 -14.67 -5.34
C ARG A 187 -22.09 -13.87 -6.58
N GLY A 188 -22.66 -14.52 -7.61
CA GLY A 188 -23.04 -13.85 -8.86
C GLY A 188 -21.83 -13.42 -9.70
N LEU A 189 -20.68 -14.07 -9.49
CA LEU A 189 -19.45 -13.83 -10.24
C LEU A 189 -19.36 -14.76 -11.45
N THR A 190 -18.52 -14.42 -12.42
CA THR A 190 -18.05 -15.32 -13.47
C THR A 190 -16.69 -15.90 -13.11
N LEU A 191 -16.41 -17.12 -13.53
CA LEU A 191 -15.10 -17.75 -13.44
C LEU A 191 -14.47 -17.78 -14.83
N TRP A 192 -13.29 -17.18 -14.96
CA TRP A 192 -12.51 -17.30 -16.19
C TRP A 192 -11.85 -18.67 -16.21
N GLU A 193 -12.21 -19.50 -17.16
CA GLU A 193 -11.60 -20.82 -17.40
C GLU A 193 -10.85 -20.79 -18.73
N ASN A 194 -9.56 -21.11 -18.73
CA ASN A 194 -8.73 -21.27 -19.92
C ASN A 194 -8.99 -22.61 -20.58
#